data_99d250d8f9084238e0be37516906e009
#
_entry.id   99d250d8f9084238e0be37516906e009
#
_cell.length_a   1.000
_cell.length_b   1.000
_cell.length_c   1.000
_cell.angle_alpha   90.00
_cell.angle_beta   90.00
_cell.angle_gamma   90.00
#
_symmetry.space_group_name_H-M   'P 1'
#
loop_
_entity.id
_entity.type
_entity.pdbx_description
1 polymer ?
#
loop_
_entity_poly.entity_id
_entity_poly.type
_entity_poly.pdbx_seq_one_letter_code
_entity_poly.pdbx_strand_id
1 'polypeptide(L)'
;MSTIKFKQFRDSSVLHSAAWDEDTEGLIIIFHSGAIWHYDAVAYDVFLGFIRASSAGKFFNSQIRDKYNSTCIYKKGVSDGQKAQETQE
;
A
#
# COMPACT_ATOMS: atom_id res chain seq x y z
N MET A 1 -0.41 0.24 23.34
CA MET A 1 0.58 -0.10 22.35
C MET A 1 -0.05 -0.38 21.03
N SER A 2 0.58 0.07 19.98
CA SER A 2 -0.02 -0.20 18.68
C SER A 2 0.21 -1.62 18.26
N THR A 3 -0.73 -2.14 17.53
CA THR A 3 -0.60 -3.45 16.92
C THR A 3 -0.45 -3.25 15.43
N ILE A 4 0.64 -3.75 14.88
CA ILE A 4 0.89 -3.68 13.45
C ILE A 4 0.66 -5.07 12.87
N LYS A 5 -0.21 -5.14 11.87
CA LYS A 5 -0.47 -6.38 11.17
C LYS A 5 0.27 -6.33 9.84
N PHE A 6 0.98 -7.39 9.52
CA PHE A 6 1.86 -7.41 8.37
C PHE A 6 1.49 -8.56 7.44
N LYS A 7 1.56 -8.31 6.15
CA LYS A 7 1.30 -9.33 5.14
C LYS A 7 2.30 -9.20 4.00
N GLN A 8 2.92 -10.31 3.64
CA GLN A 8 3.79 -10.37 2.47
C GLN A 8 3.02 -11.03 1.33
N PHE A 9 3.04 -10.40 0.16
CA PHE A 9 2.31 -10.92 -1.00
C PHE A 9 3.29 -11.70 -1.88
N ARG A 10 3.12 -13.00 -1.91
CA ARG A 10 4.06 -13.85 -2.64
C ARG A 10 3.71 -13.98 -4.10
N ASP A 11 2.44 -13.81 -4.43
CA ASP A 11 1.97 -14.02 -5.79
C ASP A 11 1.76 -12.76 -6.59
N SER A 12 2.06 -11.61 -6.03
CA SER A 12 1.86 -10.36 -6.75
C SER A 12 3.16 -9.90 -7.37
N SER A 13 3.09 -9.49 -8.63
CA SER A 13 4.26 -8.94 -9.30
C SER A 13 4.46 -7.47 -8.98
N VAL A 14 3.46 -6.82 -8.40
CA VAL A 14 3.51 -5.38 -8.11
C VAL A 14 3.68 -5.12 -6.63
N LEU A 15 2.93 -5.83 -5.80
CA LEU A 15 2.91 -5.60 -4.36
C LEU A 15 3.86 -6.55 -3.65
N HIS A 16 4.73 -5.98 -2.84
CA HIS A 16 5.66 -6.78 -2.04
C HIS A 16 5.05 -7.14 -0.70
N SER A 17 4.55 -6.13 0.03
CA SER A 17 4.01 -6.35 1.37
C SER A 17 3.14 -5.18 1.77
N ALA A 18 2.40 -5.37 2.85
CA ALA A 18 1.56 -4.33 3.42
C ALA A 18 1.58 -4.44 4.93
N ALA A 19 1.43 -3.33 5.60
CA ALA A 19 1.34 -3.28 7.05
C ALA A 19 0.20 -2.36 7.44
N TRP A 20 -0.56 -2.74 8.44
CA TRP A 20 -1.70 -1.96 8.90
C TRP A 20 -1.56 -1.69 10.40
N ASP A 21 -1.70 -0.43 10.77
CA ASP A 21 -1.56 0.01 12.15
C ASP A 21 -2.93 0.16 12.78
N GLU A 22 -3.18 -0.60 13.82
CA GLU A 22 -4.46 -0.60 14.49
C GLU A 22 -4.79 0.75 15.15
N ASP A 23 -3.79 1.43 15.66
CA ASP A 23 -4.03 2.69 16.37
C ASP A 23 -4.44 3.82 15.43
N THR A 24 -3.81 3.90 14.28
CA THR A 24 -4.03 5.00 13.36
C THR A 24 -4.89 4.60 12.17
N GLU A 25 -5.11 3.30 11.99
CA GLU A 25 -5.74 2.73 10.81
C GLU A 25 -4.98 3.09 9.54
N GLY A 26 -3.69 3.36 9.68
CA GLY A 26 -2.85 3.63 8.54
C GLY A 26 -2.42 2.36 7.86
N LEU A 27 -2.50 2.34 6.54
CA LEU A 27 -2.06 1.20 5.75
C LEU A 27 -0.82 1.61 4.97
N ILE A 28 0.24 0.84 5.14
CA ILE A 28 1.49 1.07 4.41
C ILE A 28 1.67 -0.04 3.40
N ILE A 29 1.93 0.33 2.16
CA ILE A 29 2.12 -0.64 1.09
C ILE A 29 3.52 -0.47 0.54
N ILE A 30 4.23 -1.58 0.45
CA ILE A 30 5.58 -1.63 -0.12
C ILE A 30 5.47 -2.35 -1.46
N PHE A 31 5.91 -1.67 -2.51
CA PHE A 31 5.85 -2.22 -3.85
C PHE A 31 7.18 -2.87 -4.21
N HIS A 32 7.14 -3.79 -5.16
CA HIS A 32 8.39 -4.43 -5.62
C HIS A 32 9.37 -3.43 -6.20
N SER A 33 8.86 -2.32 -6.70
CA SER A 33 9.74 -1.27 -7.21
C SER A 33 10.56 -0.60 -6.12
N GLY A 34 10.18 -0.82 -4.85
CA GLY A 34 10.82 -0.16 -3.73
C GLY A 34 10.05 1.04 -3.21
N ALA A 35 9.02 1.45 -3.90
CA ALA A 35 8.20 2.57 -3.43
C ALA A 35 7.40 2.16 -2.20
N ILE A 36 7.22 3.09 -1.29
CA ILE A 36 6.45 2.88 -0.07
C ILE A 36 5.40 3.97 0.03
N TRP A 37 4.14 3.57 0.16
CA TRP A 37 3.03 4.51 0.24
C TRP A 37 2.23 4.28 1.50
N HIS A 38 1.70 5.36 2.05
CA HIS A 38 0.85 5.33 3.23
C HIS A 38 -0.56 5.77 2.85
N TYR A 39 -1.56 5.01 3.30
CA TYR A 39 -2.97 5.32 3.06
C TYR A 39 -3.66 5.55 4.39
N ASP A 40 -4.41 6.66 4.50
CA ASP A 40 -5.00 7.09 5.76
C ASP A 40 -6.36 6.46 6.01
N ALA A 41 -6.64 6.17 7.27
CA ALA A 41 -7.98 5.79 7.73
C ALA A 41 -8.56 4.60 6.98
N VAL A 42 -7.75 3.58 6.80
CA VAL A 42 -8.19 2.34 6.16
C VAL A 42 -8.78 1.44 7.23
N ALA A 43 -10.05 1.09 7.09
CA ALA A 43 -10.70 0.22 8.07
C ALA A 43 -10.11 -1.17 8.04
N TYR A 44 -10.15 -1.84 9.19
CA TYR A 44 -9.60 -3.18 9.29
C TYR A 44 -10.26 -4.14 8.29
N ASP A 45 -11.56 -4.00 8.08
CA ASP A 45 -12.26 -4.85 7.12
C ASP A 45 -11.71 -4.71 5.71
N VAL A 46 -11.31 -3.52 5.34
CA VAL A 46 -10.72 -3.28 4.03
C VAL A 46 -9.35 -3.94 3.96
N PHE A 47 -8.56 -3.82 5.02
CA PHE A 47 -7.27 -4.49 5.08
C PHE A 47 -7.43 -6.01 4.99
N LEU A 48 -8.41 -6.57 5.71
CA LEU A 48 -8.66 -8.01 5.65
C LEU A 48 -9.04 -8.45 4.24
N GLY A 49 -9.91 -7.69 3.59
CA GLY A 49 -10.29 -8.02 2.22
C GLY A 49 -9.11 -7.97 1.28
N PHE A 50 -8.22 -7.00 1.51
CA PHE A 50 -7.03 -6.82 0.70
C PHE A 50 -6.10 -8.03 0.82
N ILE A 51 -5.80 -8.45 2.05
CA ILE A 51 -4.84 -9.55 2.25
C ILE A 51 -5.44 -10.92 1.91
N ARG A 52 -6.77 -11.00 1.81
CA ARG A 52 -7.44 -12.26 1.47
C ARG A 52 -7.86 -12.33 0.01
N ALA A 53 -7.70 -11.24 -0.73
CA ALA A 53 -8.15 -11.21 -2.11
C ALA A 53 -7.36 -12.20 -2.95
N SER A 54 -8.04 -12.82 -3.89
CA SER A 54 -7.37 -13.73 -4.81
C SER A 54 -6.37 -12.97 -5.69
N SER A 55 -6.62 -11.69 -5.91
CA SER A 55 -5.65 -10.83 -6.58
C SER A 55 -5.52 -9.55 -5.77
N ALA A 56 -4.44 -9.45 -5.01
CA ALA A 56 -4.20 -8.27 -4.19
C ALA A 56 -4.04 -7.02 -5.05
N GLY A 57 -3.41 -7.16 -6.20
CA GLY A 57 -3.23 -6.02 -7.09
C GLY A 57 -4.55 -5.47 -7.59
N LYS A 58 -5.47 -6.34 -7.96
CA LYS A 58 -6.78 -5.88 -8.41
C LYS A 58 -7.57 -5.25 -7.27
N PHE A 59 -7.49 -5.85 -6.10
CA PHE A 59 -8.18 -5.29 -4.94
C PHE A 59 -7.63 -3.90 -4.63
N PHE A 60 -6.33 -3.75 -4.63
CA PHE A 60 -5.69 -2.47 -4.39
C PHE A 60 -6.18 -1.42 -5.40
N ASN A 61 -6.16 -1.76 -6.67
CA ASN A 61 -6.56 -0.80 -7.70
C ASN A 61 -8.02 -0.38 -7.60
N SER A 62 -8.89 -1.29 -7.21
CA SER A 62 -10.33 -1.01 -7.21
C SER A 62 -10.83 -0.48 -5.86
N GLN A 63 -10.20 -0.88 -4.76
CA GLN A 63 -10.75 -0.58 -3.44
C GLN A 63 -9.89 0.34 -2.59
N ILE A 64 -8.65 0.54 -2.94
CA ILE A 64 -7.74 1.31 -2.09
C ILE A 64 -7.16 2.51 -2.82
N ARG A 65 -6.66 2.30 -4.00
CA ARG A 65 -5.80 3.27 -4.68
C ARG A 65 -6.38 4.68 -4.73
N ASP A 66 -7.62 4.81 -5.14
CA ASP A 66 -8.25 6.12 -5.28
C ASP A 66 -9.33 6.37 -4.24
N LYS A 67 -9.40 5.54 -3.22
CA LYS A 67 -10.45 5.65 -2.20
C LYS A 67 -9.99 6.32 -0.92
N TYR A 68 -8.69 6.44 -0.72
CA TYR A 68 -8.13 6.96 0.52
C TYR A 68 -7.07 7.98 0.21
N ASN A 69 -6.83 8.89 1.15
CA ASN A 69 -5.72 9.83 1.05
C ASN A 69 -4.43 9.05 1.14
N SER A 70 -3.49 9.38 0.30
CA SER A 70 -2.24 8.66 0.26
C SER A 70 -1.06 9.61 0.29
N THR A 71 0.04 9.13 0.85
CA THR A 71 1.28 9.87 0.94
C THR A 71 2.41 8.97 0.52
N CYS A 72 3.24 9.41 -0.38
CA CYS A 72 4.41 8.64 -0.77
C CYS A 72 5.49 8.84 0.29
N ILE A 73 5.84 7.77 1.00
CA ILE A 73 6.86 7.84 2.02
C ILE A 73 8.25 7.73 1.40
N TYR A 74 8.39 6.85 0.41
CA TYR A 74 9.68 6.61 -0.21
C TYR A 74 9.46 6.15 -1.64
N LYS A 75 10.26 6.69 -2.54
CA LYS A 75 10.21 6.28 -3.93
C LYS A 75 11.62 6.02 -4.40
N LYS A 76 11.92 4.75 -4.58
CA LYS A 76 13.26 4.34 -4.91
C LYS A 76 13.67 4.85 -6.28
N GLY A 77 14.90 5.28 -6.37
CA GLY A 77 15.45 5.71 -7.64
C GLY A 77 15.08 7.10 -8.07
N VAL A 78 14.30 7.78 -7.30
CA VAL A 78 13.92 9.12 -7.65
C VAL A 78 14.96 10.06 -7.16
N SER A 79 15.51 10.81 -8.06
CA SER A 79 16.28 11.84 -7.62
C SER A 79 15.58 12.98 -8.08
N ASP A 80 15.35 13.77 -7.73
CA ASP A 80 14.88 14.90 -8.13
C ASP A 80 13.85 14.86 -9.06
N GLY A 81 13.23 15.27 -9.02
CA GLY A 81 12.33 15.54 -9.73
C GLY A 81 11.62 14.82 -10.65
N GLN A 82 11.56 14.12 -10.82
CA GLN A 82 10.97 13.50 -11.70
C GLN A 82 9.74 13.14 -11.49
N LYS A 83 9.23 13.40 -11.47
CA LYS A 83 8.33 13.13 -11.17
C LYS A 83 7.45 12.50 -11.47
N ALA A 84 7.25 12.60 -11.70
CA ALA A 84 6.57 12.17 -11.83
C ALA A 84 5.98 11.30 -12.17
N GLN A 85 6.02 11.05 -12.31
CA GLN A 85 5.59 10.34 -12.52
C GLN A 85 5.07 9.45 -12.31
N GLU A 86 4.86 9.41 -12.14
CA GLU A 86 4.59 8.76 -11.77
C GLU A 86 3.81 8.19 -11.66
N THR A 87 3.51 8.25 -11.73
CA THR A 87 2.93 7.79 -11.41
C THR A 87 2.39 6.94 -11.62
N GLN A 88 2.33 6.65 -11.86
CA GLN A 88 2.00 5.87 -11.99
C GLN A 88 1.86 4.94 -11.70
N GLU A 89 1.77 4.61 -11.37
CA GLU A 89 1.78 3.75 -10.98
C GLU A 89 1.23 3.28 -10.81
#